data_e5eaccf478d073383a2b10469666612e
#
_entry.id   e5eaccf478d073383a2b10469666612e
#
_cell.length_a   1.000
_cell.length_b   1.000
_cell.length_c   1.000
_cell.angle_alpha   90.00
_cell.angle_beta   90.00
_cell.angle_gamma   90.00
#
_symmetry.space_group_name_H-M   'P 1'
#
loop_
_entity.id
_entity.type
_entity.pdbx_description
1 polymer ?
#
loop_
_entity_poly.entity_id
_entity_poly.type
_entity_poly.pdbx_seq_one_letter_code
_entity_poly.pdbx_strand_id
1 'polypeptide(L)'
;MPRKRKRRSWGSVTSITKTKHVLRWMENTPEGRKRRSRTFEGTYKEACFELSRLEVERSEDRPVPTIGDAHRMWFEPWMDRRVAEGRAKPNTREAYAICWRNVVEPRWGSVPVDSVEPAKVQQWFLTLSAGNAQHAIVILRKVLDFAVQYDLAEVNKFRLPYEMPARKAAVRRTGTYDLAHAEEMLERLHGSPVESPYIAACFGGARTGESVGVRPEEVDLVESHGIMLAVVPIVRRMEKAGDAPMPDGDLKNPQSVRTTVIPEPYGTLYYEIAQQRLSAGVEWMADRGDGLPMNTAVLKRLWEAEAGKDAIPFANLRNSWRTIAQYAWGVDFDTLEFLMGHIPPGVTGKHYLRPTVGNLVDAVARALVQSQVT
;
A
#
# COMPACT_ATOMS: atom_id res chain seq x y z
N MET A 1 21.92 22.34 51.16
CA MET A 1 21.55 20.99 50.67
C MET A 1 22.63 20.49 49.74
N PRO A 2 23.22 19.30 49.93
CA PRO A 2 24.23 18.78 49.02
C PRO A 2 23.60 18.44 47.66
N ARG A 3 24.18 18.96 46.57
CA ARG A 3 23.77 18.64 45.18
C ARG A 3 23.83 17.13 44.96
N LYS A 4 22.71 16.48 44.64
CA LYS A 4 22.64 15.07 44.21
C LYS A 4 23.57 14.91 42.99
N ARG A 5 24.66 14.13 43.15
CA ARG A 5 25.54 13.75 42.02
C ARG A 5 24.73 12.98 40.98
N LYS A 6 24.68 13.46 39.72
CA LYS A 6 24.08 12.70 38.63
C LYS A 6 24.77 11.33 38.53
N ARG A 7 24.01 10.25 38.67
CA ARG A 7 24.48 8.89 38.43
C ARG A 7 24.91 8.78 36.96
N ARG A 8 26.12 8.35 36.70
CA ARG A 8 26.58 8.01 35.35
C ARG A 8 25.86 6.73 34.88
N SER A 9 25.49 6.69 33.61
CA SER A 9 24.69 5.59 33.05
C SER A 9 25.48 4.30 32.81
N TRP A 10 26.82 4.39 32.57
CA TRP A 10 27.62 3.26 32.11
C TRP A 10 28.52 2.61 33.18
N GLY A 11 29.09 3.36 34.09
CA GLY A 11 29.98 2.83 35.09
C GLY A 11 30.08 3.66 36.37
N SER A 12 30.87 3.21 37.33
CA SER A 12 31.09 3.89 38.61
C SER A 12 32.57 3.96 39.00
N VAL A 13 32.95 5.05 39.66
CA VAL A 13 34.25 5.24 40.27
C VAL A 13 34.07 5.18 41.79
N THR A 14 34.80 4.31 42.42
CA THR A 14 34.83 4.18 43.90
C THR A 14 36.21 4.48 44.40
N SER A 15 36.36 5.46 45.28
CA SER A 15 37.67 5.79 45.89
C SER A 15 38.00 4.81 47.05
N ILE A 16 39.17 4.24 47.01
CA ILE A 16 39.76 3.44 48.11
C ILE A 16 40.57 4.36 48.97
N THR A 17 41.41 5.23 48.37
CA THR A 17 42.18 6.26 49.08
C THR A 17 42.05 7.58 48.32
N LYS A 18 42.75 8.65 48.76
CA LYS A 18 42.75 9.95 48.08
C LYS A 18 43.33 9.85 46.65
N THR A 19 44.23 8.88 46.39
CA THR A 19 44.96 8.68 45.17
C THR A 19 44.69 7.35 44.49
N LYS A 20 43.86 6.48 45.05
CA LYS A 20 43.57 5.15 44.51
C LYS A 20 42.06 4.94 44.36
N HIS A 21 41.64 4.63 43.12
CA HIS A 21 40.24 4.49 42.76
C HIS A 21 40.01 3.17 42.03
N VAL A 22 38.79 2.63 42.14
CA VAL A 22 38.34 1.46 41.37
C VAL A 22 37.25 1.91 40.37
N LEU A 23 37.55 1.73 39.09
CA LEU A 23 36.63 1.88 38.00
C LEU A 23 35.83 0.57 37.86
N ARG A 24 34.52 0.61 37.78
CA ARG A 24 33.66 -0.58 37.56
C ARG A 24 32.68 -0.31 36.50
N TRP A 25 32.51 -1.28 35.58
CA TRP A 25 31.54 -1.20 34.49
C TRP A 25 30.98 -2.59 34.16
N MET A 26 29.91 -2.64 33.36
CA MET A 26 29.34 -3.88 32.84
C MET A 26 29.79 -4.07 31.39
N GLU A 27 30.28 -5.27 31.08
CA GLU A 27 30.69 -5.67 29.76
C GLU A 27 29.67 -6.68 29.20
N ASN A 28 29.19 -6.45 27.97
CA ASN A 28 28.41 -7.43 27.25
C ASN A 28 29.37 -8.38 26.54
N THR A 29 29.37 -9.67 26.90
CA THR A 29 30.12 -10.72 26.22
C THR A 29 29.14 -11.67 25.51
N PRO A 30 29.60 -12.52 24.56
CA PRO A 30 28.74 -13.54 23.94
C PRO A 30 28.05 -14.45 24.96
N GLU A 31 28.63 -14.60 26.14
CA GLU A 31 28.14 -15.43 27.23
C GLU A 31 27.22 -14.66 28.22
N GLY A 32 26.91 -13.37 27.98
CA GLY A 32 26.09 -12.51 28.80
C GLY A 32 26.84 -11.33 29.43
N ARG A 33 26.15 -10.59 30.33
CA ARG A 33 26.70 -9.41 31.01
C ARG A 33 27.69 -9.79 32.11
N LYS A 34 28.98 -9.42 31.94
CA LYS A 34 30.03 -9.63 32.95
C LYS A 34 30.46 -8.30 33.57
N ARG A 35 30.67 -8.29 34.89
CA ARG A 35 31.18 -7.14 35.64
C ARG A 35 32.71 -7.07 35.46
N ARG A 36 33.24 -5.90 35.08
CA ARG A 36 34.66 -5.60 35.01
C ARG A 36 35.07 -4.54 36.03
N SER A 37 36.28 -4.60 36.44
CA SER A 37 36.87 -3.57 37.28
C SER A 37 38.35 -3.36 36.96
N ARG A 38 38.83 -2.12 37.14
CA ARG A 38 40.25 -1.74 36.97
C ARG A 38 40.59 -0.75 38.09
N THR A 39 41.77 -0.94 38.69
CA THR A 39 42.32 0.03 39.65
C THR A 39 43.00 1.15 38.90
N PHE A 40 42.81 2.39 39.32
CA PHE A 40 43.42 3.60 38.75
C PHE A 40 44.08 4.40 39.87
N GLU A 41 45.31 4.85 39.66
CA GLU A 41 46.05 5.72 40.57
C GLU A 41 46.07 7.13 39.99
N GLY A 42 45.68 8.12 40.81
CA GLY A 42 45.52 9.52 40.43
C GLY A 42 44.42 10.21 41.22
N THR A 43 44.00 11.37 40.79
CA THR A 43 42.88 12.10 41.38
C THR A 43 41.54 11.48 40.97
N TYR A 44 40.50 11.72 41.75
CA TYR A 44 39.12 11.28 41.40
C TYR A 44 38.64 11.83 40.07
N LYS A 45 39.10 13.05 39.68
CA LYS A 45 38.75 13.66 38.40
C LYS A 45 39.37 12.91 37.21
N GLU A 46 40.65 12.51 37.38
CA GLU A 46 41.38 11.70 36.39
C GLU A 46 40.79 10.28 36.29
N ALA A 47 40.42 9.67 37.38
CA ALA A 47 39.73 8.38 37.43
C ALA A 47 38.38 8.45 36.69
N CYS A 48 37.66 9.56 36.82
CA CYS A 48 36.43 9.80 36.08
C CYS A 48 36.67 10.02 34.58
N PHE A 49 37.77 10.68 34.22
CA PHE A 49 38.17 10.88 32.82
C PHE A 49 38.54 9.54 32.17
N GLU A 50 39.35 8.73 32.87
CA GLU A 50 39.75 7.40 32.42
C GLU A 50 38.56 6.47 32.21
N LEU A 51 37.53 6.50 33.11
CA LEU A 51 36.33 5.74 32.92
C LEU A 51 35.57 6.19 31.67
N SER A 52 35.53 7.50 31.39
CA SER A 52 34.92 8.03 30.19
C SER A 52 35.69 7.67 28.92
N ARG A 53 37.03 7.62 29.00
CA ARG A 53 37.87 7.16 27.89
C ARG A 53 37.62 5.69 27.57
N LEU A 54 37.53 4.83 28.58
CA LEU A 54 37.15 3.41 28.41
C LEU A 54 35.75 3.22 27.81
N GLU A 55 34.83 4.13 28.10
CA GLU A 55 33.50 4.14 27.51
C GLU A 55 33.57 4.44 26.00
N VAL A 56 34.35 5.44 25.60
CA VAL A 56 34.56 5.83 24.20
C VAL A 56 35.34 4.76 23.42
N GLU A 57 36.49 4.28 23.93
CA GLU A 57 37.29 3.23 23.29
C GLU A 57 36.48 1.97 22.99
N ARG A 58 35.50 1.64 23.84
CA ARG A 58 34.63 0.49 23.68
C ARG A 58 33.41 0.74 22.78
N SER A 59 32.96 1.97 22.66
CA SER A 59 31.96 2.32 21.67
C SER A 59 32.54 2.22 20.25
N GLU A 60 33.83 2.45 20.08
CA GLU A 60 34.57 2.30 18.82
C GLU A 60 34.77 0.82 18.43
N ASP A 61 34.89 -0.11 19.42
CA ASP A 61 35.08 -1.55 19.19
C ASP A 61 33.76 -2.33 18.87
N ARG A 62 32.58 -1.70 18.93
CA ARG A 62 31.36 -2.34 18.46
C ARG A 62 31.30 -2.23 16.95
N PRO A 63 31.27 -3.35 16.21
CA PRO A 63 31.04 -3.27 14.78
C PRO A 63 29.67 -2.60 14.56
N VAL A 64 29.73 -1.38 14.04
CA VAL A 64 28.51 -0.62 13.71
C VAL A 64 27.80 -1.36 12.59
N PRO A 65 26.56 -1.81 12.76
CA PRO A 65 25.86 -2.55 11.73
C PRO A 65 25.65 -1.68 10.49
N THR A 66 25.66 -2.30 9.35
CA THR A 66 25.31 -1.63 8.11
C THR A 66 23.79 -1.38 8.04
N ILE A 67 23.38 -0.49 7.15
CA ILE A 67 21.96 -0.26 6.84
C ILE A 67 21.30 -1.57 6.38
N GLY A 68 22.02 -2.44 5.64
CA GLY A 68 21.56 -3.76 5.23
C GLY A 68 21.36 -4.71 6.41
N ASP A 69 22.26 -4.70 7.38
CA ASP A 69 22.10 -5.50 8.60
C ASP A 69 20.90 -5.00 9.41
N ALA A 70 20.77 -3.69 9.58
CA ALA A 70 19.65 -3.06 10.29
C ALA A 70 18.30 -3.34 9.61
N HIS A 71 18.27 -3.33 8.27
CA HIS A 71 17.08 -3.71 7.51
C HIS A 71 16.67 -5.14 7.80
N ARG A 72 17.59 -6.11 7.68
CA ARG A 72 17.33 -7.52 7.94
C ARG A 72 16.92 -7.80 9.39
N MET A 73 17.67 -7.22 10.35
CA MET A 73 17.46 -7.52 11.77
C MET A 73 16.20 -6.86 12.35
N TRP A 74 15.79 -5.69 11.84
CA TRP A 74 14.74 -4.91 12.49
C TRP A 74 13.60 -4.51 11.58
N PHE A 75 13.87 -4.07 10.34
CA PHE A 75 12.81 -3.59 9.44
C PHE A 75 11.96 -4.73 8.90
N GLU A 76 12.55 -5.81 8.41
CA GLU A 76 11.81 -6.97 7.89
C GLU A 76 10.90 -7.59 8.96
N PRO A 77 11.40 -7.97 10.16
CA PRO A 77 10.54 -8.51 11.20
C PRO A 77 9.46 -7.53 11.69
N TRP A 78 9.77 -6.24 11.71
CA TRP A 78 8.79 -5.22 12.05
C TRP A 78 7.68 -5.13 11.00
N MET A 79 8.05 -5.21 9.72
CA MET A 79 7.08 -5.15 8.63
C MET A 79 6.22 -6.41 8.57
N ASP A 80 6.81 -7.60 8.79
CA ASP A 80 6.09 -8.87 8.87
C ASP A 80 5.06 -8.88 9.99
N ARG A 81 5.44 -8.39 11.17
CA ARG A 81 4.52 -8.22 12.30
C ARG A 81 3.36 -7.28 11.95
N ARG A 82 3.64 -6.17 11.29
CA ARG A 82 2.59 -5.23 10.88
C ARG A 82 1.60 -5.84 9.88
N VAL A 83 2.07 -6.72 9.00
CA VAL A 83 1.21 -7.47 8.10
C VAL A 83 0.35 -8.48 8.89
N ALA A 84 0.96 -9.22 9.81
CA ALA A 84 0.26 -10.19 10.65
C ALA A 84 -0.81 -9.52 11.56
N GLU A 85 -0.54 -8.29 12.05
CA GLU A 85 -1.47 -7.48 12.83
C GLU A 85 -2.51 -6.71 11.98
N GLY A 86 -2.52 -6.86 10.65
CA GLY A 86 -3.40 -6.11 9.74
C GLY A 86 -3.09 -4.60 9.63
N ARG A 87 -1.98 -4.14 10.20
CA ARG A 87 -1.53 -2.73 10.15
C ARG A 87 -0.83 -2.34 8.86
N ALA A 88 -0.49 -3.30 8.03
CA ALA A 88 0.04 -3.12 6.69
C ALA A 88 -0.51 -4.20 5.77
N LYS A 89 -0.70 -3.85 4.50
CA LYS A 89 -1.15 -4.84 3.50
C LYS A 89 0.05 -5.63 2.96
N PRO A 90 -0.11 -6.93 2.61
CA PRO A 90 0.94 -7.74 1.99
C PRO A 90 1.59 -7.08 0.77
N ASN A 91 0.80 -6.45 -0.09
CA ASN A 91 1.30 -5.72 -1.26
C ASN A 91 2.19 -4.52 -0.92
N THR A 92 1.97 -3.88 0.23
CA THR A 92 2.86 -2.80 0.71
C THR A 92 4.23 -3.37 1.12
N ARG A 93 4.22 -4.51 1.82
CA ARG A 93 5.44 -5.24 2.17
C ARG A 93 6.23 -5.63 0.92
N GLU A 94 5.56 -6.19 -0.06
CA GLU A 94 6.17 -6.60 -1.33
C GLU A 94 6.76 -5.40 -2.10
N ALA A 95 6.02 -4.28 -2.17
CA ALA A 95 6.52 -3.06 -2.80
C ALA A 95 7.77 -2.52 -2.11
N TYR A 96 7.85 -2.59 -0.77
CA TYR A 96 9.05 -2.20 -0.04
C TYR A 96 10.20 -3.19 -0.25
N ALA A 97 9.94 -4.49 -0.29
CA ALA A 97 10.96 -5.51 -0.58
C ALA A 97 11.56 -5.33 -1.98
N ILE A 98 10.74 -5.06 -2.99
CA ILE A 98 11.19 -4.75 -4.36
C ILE A 98 12.03 -3.47 -4.38
N CYS A 99 11.54 -2.39 -3.73
CA CYS A 99 12.29 -1.14 -3.65
C CYS A 99 13.61 -1.30 -2.90
N TRP A 100 13.62 -2.06 -1.80
CA TRP A 100 14.85 -2.37 -1.07
C TRP A 100 15.86 -3.03 -1.99
N ARG A 101 15.53 -4.17 -2.56
CA ARG A 101 16.43 -4.99 -3.40
C ARG A 101 16.97 -4.25 -4.62
N ASN A 102 16.10 -3.53 -5.31
CA ASN A 102 16.45 -2.94 -6.61
C ASN A 102 16.98 -1.50 -6.52
N VAL A 103 16.70 -0.78 -5.43
CA VAL A 103 16.97 0.66 -5.34
C VAL A 103 17.81 1.03 -4.12
N VAL A 104 17.44 0.54 -2.93
CA VAL A 104 18.06 0.98 -1.68
C VAL A 104 19.33 0.20 -1.36
N GLU A 105 19.25 -1.13 -1.37
CA GLU A 105 20.34 -2.02 -0.98
C GLU A 105 21.61 -1.83 -1.83
N PRO A 106 21.54 -1.70 -3.17
CA PRO A 106 22.74 -1.49 -3.98
C PRO A 106 23.52 -0.20 -3.65
N ARG A 107 22.83 0.80 -3.09
CA ARG A 107 23.42 2.10 -2.76
C ARG A 107 23.78 2.25 -1.29
N TRP A 108 22.94 1.74 -0.40
CA TRP A 108 23.02 2.01 1.04
C TRP A 108 23.25 0.75 1.88
N GLY A 109 23.08 -0.45 1.33
CA GLY A 109 23.12 -1.70 2.10
C GLY A 109 24.43 -1.91 2.86
N SER A 110 25.57 -1.53 2.29
CA SER A 110 26.92 -1.67 2.90
C SER A 110 27.35 -0.49 3.76
N VAL A 111 26.56 0.60 3.82
CA VAL A 111 26.90 1.81 4.57
C VAL A 111 26.61 1.60 6.05
N PRO A 112 27.54 1.88 6.99
CA PRO A 112 27.27 1.86 8.42
C PRO A 112 26.16 2.85 8.80
N VAL A 113 25.33 2.50 9.79
CA VAL A 113 24.14 3.31 10.16
C VAL A 113 24.50 4.69 10.71
N ASP A 114 25.71 4.88 11.25
CA ASP A 114 26.23 6.15 11.78
C ASP A 114 26.91 7.02 10.72
N SER A 115 27.30 6.43 9.58
CA SER A 115 28.16 7.05 8.55
C SER A 115 27.38 7.64 7.37
N VAL A 116 26.08 7.89 7.53
CA VAL A 116 25.22 8.48 6.49
C VAL A 116 25.58 9.96 6.27
N GLU A 117 25.88 10.32 5.02
CA GLU A 117 26.20 11.69 4.62
C GLU A 117 24.99 12.35 3.93
N PRO A 118 24.40 13.43 4.51
CA PRO A 118 23.21 14.08 3.95
C PRO A 118 23.35 14.55 2.50
N ALA A 119 24.52 15.06 2.12
CA ALA A 119 24.76 15.49 0.75
C ALA A 119 24.65 14.34 -0.27
N LYS A 120 25.18 13.15 0.08
CA LYS A 120 25.06 11.95 -0.75
C LYS A 120 23.62 11.44 -0.82
N VAL A 121 22.84 11.60 0.26
CA VAL A 121 21.41 11.27 0.28
C VAL A 121 20.65 12.16 -0.69
N GLN A 122 20.87 13.49 -0.63
CA GLN A 122 20.22 14.44 -1.53
C GLN A 122 20.54 14.17 -3.00
N GLN A 123 21.82 13.98 -3.32
CA GLN A 123 22.23 13.64 -4.69
C GLN A 123 21.57 12.38 -5.20
N TRP A 124 21.52 11.34 -4.39
CA TRP A 124 20.91 10.07 -4.77
C TRP A 124 19.41 10.16 -4.98
N PHE A 125 18.68 10.88 -4.13
CA PHE A 125 17.24 11.05 -4.32
C PHE A 125 16.91 11.69 -5.68
N LEU A 126 17.68 12.65 -6.13
CA LEU A 126 17.49 13.31 -7.42
C LEU A 126 17.73 12.38 -8.62
N THR A 127 18.41 11.24 -8.44
CA THR A 127 18.57 10.23 -9.50
C THR A 127 17.39 9.26 -9.60
N LEU A 128 16.50 9.24 -8.61
CA LEU A 128 15.41 8.31 -8.55
C LEU A 128 14.15 8.82 -9.24
N SER A 129 13.26 7.90 -9.62
CA SER A 129 11.87 8.27 -9.90
C SER A 129 11.16 8.69 -8.60
N ALA A 130 10.17 9.58 -8.70
CA ALA A 130 9.42 10.06 -7.54
C ALA A 130 8.80 8.93 -6.71
N GLY A 131 8.32 7.86 -7.36
CA GLY A 131 7.76 6.68 -6.69
C GLY A 131 8.82 5.90 -5.88
N ASN A 132 9.98 5.65 -6.49
CA ASN A 132 11.08 4.98 -5.82
C ASN A 132 11.63 5.80 -4.66
N ALA A 133 11.81 7.11 -4.85
CA ALA A 133 12.27 8.01 -3.79
C ALA A 133 11.31 8.02 -2.60
N GLN A 134 10.00 8.00 -2.84
CA GLN A 134 8.98 7.94 -1.79
C GLN A 134 9.02 6.63 -0.99
N HIS A 135 9.21 5.49 -1.64
CA HIS A 135 9.36 4.20 -0.95
C HIS A 135 10.71 4.14 -0.21
N ALA A 136 11.79 4.54 -0.88
CA ALA A 136 13.13 4.51 -0.32
C ALA A 136 13.25 5.33 0.97
N ILE A 137 12.69 6.57 1.00
CA ILE A 137 12.76 7.42 2.19
C ILE A 137 11.99 6.83 3.36
N VAL A 138 10.85 6.15 3.11
CA VAL A 138 10.07 5.48 4.16
C VAL A 138 10.87 4.34 4.79
N ILE A 139 11.50 3.50 3.95
CA ILE A 139 12.33 2.37 4.40
C ILE A 139 13.52 2.88 5.21
N LEU A 140 14.31 3.80 4.63
CA LEU A 140 15.54 4.31 5.24
C LEU A 140 15.28 5.07 6.53
N ARG A 141 14.22 5.88 6.60
CA ARG A 141 13.79 6.53 7.84
C ARG A 141 13.51 5.52 8.93
N LYS A 142 12.78 4.45 8.61
CA LYS A 142 12.42 3.46 9.62
C LYS A 142 13.62 2.63 10.06
N VAL A 143 14.51 2.24 9.14
CA VAL A 143 15.75 1.53 9.47
C VAL A 143 16.64 2.33 10.42
N LEU A 144 16.86 3.62 10.14
CA LEU A 144 17.65 4.46 11.01
C LEU A 144 16.94 4.88 12.30
N ASP A 145 15.61 4.90 12.35
CA ASP A 145 14.90 5.06 13.62
C ASP A 145 15.21 3.93 14.58
N PHE A 146 15.33 2.69 14.08
CA PHE A 146 15.78 1.56 14.90
C PHE A 146 17.23 1.73 15.34
N ALA A 147 18.13 2.16 14.44
CA ALA A 147 19.51 2.39 14.80
C ALA A 147 19.67 3.43 15.92
N VAL A 148 18.91 4.52 15.85
CA VAL A 148 18.86 5.54 16.93
C VAL A 148 18.24 4.97 18.21
N GLN A 149 17.17 4.20 18.09
CA GLN A 149 16.50 3.56 19.25
C GLN A 149 17.41 2.60 20.00
N TYR A 150 18.37 1.98 19.31
CA TYR A 150 19.35 1.04 19.88
C TYR A 150 20.73 1.67 20.18
N ASP A 151 20.82 3.01 20.19
CA ASP A 151 22.05 3.77 20.46
C ASP A 151 23.22 3.41 19.50
N LEU A 152 22.92 3.11 18.25
CA LEU A 152 23.89 2.78 17.20
C LEU A 152 24.10 3.93 16.20
N ALA A 153 23.25 4.94 16.26
CA ALA A 153 23.40 6.22 15.57
C ALA A 153 22.87 7.34 16.47
N GLU A 154 23.51 8.48 16.46
CA GLU A 154 23.13 9.63 17.28
C GLU A 154 21.81 10.26 16.78
N VAL A 155 21.68 10.35 15.46
CA VAL A 155 20.54 11.01 14.81
C VAL A 155 20.17 10.30 13.50
N ASN A 156 18.87 10.24 13.22
CA ASN A 156 18.38 9.75 11.94
C ASN A 156 18.51 10.82 10.85
N LYS A 157 19.60 10.76 10.08
CA LYS A 157 19.91 11.72 9.01
C LYS A 157 18.93 11.64 7.83
N PHE A 158 18.18 10.53 7.63
CA PHE A 158 17.12 10.47 6.61
C PHE A 158 15.86 11.24 6.99
N ARG A 159 15.75 11.76 8.21
CA ARG A 159 14.64 12.64 8.63
C ARG A 159 14.87 14.11 8.29
N LEU A 160 16.06 14.46 7.79
CA LEU A 160 16.31 15.81 7.30
C LEU A 160 15.38 16.14 6.12
N PRO A 161 15.10 17.44 5.87
CA PRO A 161 14.29 17.87 4.74
C PRO A 161 15.09 17.75 3.43
N TYR A 162 14.83 16.69 2.68
CA TYR A 162 15.40 16.50 1.35
C TYR A 162 14.45 16.97 0.26
N GLU A 163 15.01 17.55 -0.79
CA GLU A 163 14.29 17.80 -2.02
C GLU A 163 14.01 16.44 -2.70
N MET A 164 12.74 16.16 -2.91
CA MET A 164 12.31 14.92 -3.56
C MET A 164 12.15 15.16 -5.06
N PRO A 165 12.47 14.15 -5.91
CA PRO A 165 12.27 14.29 -7.33
C PRO A 165 10.81 14.58 -7.64
N ALA A 166 10.59 15.59 -8.50
CA ALA A 166 9.25 15.92 -8.96
C ALA A 166 8.60 14.70 -9.63
N ARG A 167 7.34 14.45 -9.36
CA ARG A 167 6.57 13.54 -10.20
C ARG A 167 6.57 14.16 -11.60
N LYS A 168 7.35 13.62 -12.53
CA LYS A 168 7.14 13.93 -13.94
C LYS A 168 5.65 13.69 -14.15
N ALA A 169 4.94 14.74 -14.61
CA ALA A 169 3.60 14.53 -15.11
C ALA A 169 3.76 13.38 -16.10
N ALA A 170 3.41 12.16 -15.65
CA ALA A 170 3.35 11.08 -16.60
C ALA A 170 2.43 11.63 -17.66
N VAL A 171 2.87 11.66 -18.92
CA VAL A 171 1.94 11.51 -20.01
C VAL A 171 1.31 10.16 -19.71
N ARG A 172 0.33 10.17 -18.78
CA ARG A 172 -0.50 9.01 -18.54
C ARG A 172 -1.04 8.72 -19.93
N ARG A 173 -0.91 7.51 -20.41
CA ARG A 173 -1.88 6.95 -21.33
C ARG A 173 -3.20 6.88 -20.54
N THR A 174 -3.76 8.05 -20.27
CA THR A 174 -5.04 8.26 -19.59
C THR A 174 -6.15 8.33 -20.62
N GLY A 175 -6.00 7.56 -21.70
CA GLY A 175 -7.12 7.34 -22.57
C GLY A 175 -8.30 6.85 -21.72
N THR A 176 -9.44 7.48 -21.87
CA THR A 176 -10.73 6.99 -21.45
C THR A 176 -11.54 6.75 -22.68
N TYR A 177 -12.38 5.73 -22.67
CA TYR A 177 -13.41 5.56 -23.68
C TYR A 177 -14.57 6.50 -23.37
N ASP A 178 -15.14 7.13 -24.37
CA ASP A 178 -16.49 7.63 -24.33
C ASP A 178 -17.50 6.47 -24.49
N LEU A 179 -18.79 6.75 -24.50
CA LEU A 179 -19.82 5.71 -24.53
C LEU A 179 -19.73 4.90 -25.85
N ALA A 180 -19.58 5.56 -27.00
CA ALA A 180 -19.54 4.89 -28.29
C ALA A 180 -18.33 3.94 -28.42
N HIS A 181 -17.15 4.38 -28.03
CA HIS A 181 -15.96 3.52 -28.02
C HIS A 181 -16.08 2.37 -26.98
N ALA A 182 -16.78 2.61 -25.86
CA ALA A 182 -17.01 1.57 -24.88
C ALA A 182 -17.94 0.48 -25.42
N GLU A 183 -18.97 0.87 -26.15
CA GLU A 183 -19.89 -0.05 -26.83
C GLU A 183 -19.21 -0.85 -27.94
N GLU A 184 -18.46 -0.18 -28.81
CA GLU A 184 -17.67 -0.84 -29.85
C GLU A 184 -16.71 -1.90 -29.27
N MET A 185 -16.06 -1.56 -28.16
CA MET A 185 -15.19 -2.51 -27.46
C MET A 185 -15.98 -3.66 -26.85
N LEU A 186 -17.18 -3.44 -26.30
CA LEU A 186 -18.04 -4.49 -25.78
C LEU A 186 -18.45 -5.48 -26.88
N GLU A 187 -18.88 -4.99 -28.04
CA GLU A 187 -19.20 -5.81 -29.20
C GLU A 187 -18.00 -6.68 -29.62
N ARG A 188 -16.81 -6.08 -29.67
CA ARG A 188 -15.56 -6.79 -29.98
C ARG A 188 -15.24 -7.91 -28.99
N LEU A 189 -15.55 -7.72 -27.72
CA LEU A 189 -15.25 -8.67 -26.64
C LEU A 189 -16.35 -9.73 -26.45
N HIS A 190 -17.43 -9.68 -27.23
CA HIS A 190 -18.56 -10.57 -27.07
C HIS A 190 -18.15 -12.05 -27.11
N GLY A 191 -18.58 -12.82 -26.07
CA GLY A 191 -18.22 -14.22 -25.89
C GLY A 191 -16.78 -14.48 -25.44
N SER A 192 -15.95 -13.44 -25.27
CA SER A 192 -14.58 -13.61 -24.79
C SER A 192 -14.49 -13.76 -23.27
N PRO A 193 -13.42 -14.35 -22.73
CA PRO A 193 -13.23 -14.47 -21.26
C PRO A 193 -13.15 -13.13 -20.53
N VAL A 194 -12.93 -12.03 -21.26
CA VAL A 194 -12.79 -10.68 -20.68
C VAL A 194 -14.07 -9.84 -20.77
N GLU A 195 -15.14 -10.35 -21.37
CA GLU A 195 -16.41 -9.65 -21.52
C GLU A 195 -17.02 -9.29 -20.15
N SER A 196 -17.23 -10.26 -19.26
CA SER A 196 -17.84 -9.98 -17.96
C SER A 196 -16.97 -9.05 -17.07
N PRO A 197 -15.65 -9.21 -16.92
CA PRO A 197 -14.84 -8.23 -16.19
C PRO A 197 -14.79 -6.86 -16.88
N TYR A 198 -14.89 -6.80 -18.21
CA TYR A 198 -15.01 -5.55 -18.94
C TYR A 198 -16.29 -4.80 -18.59
N ILE A 199 -17.46 -5.47 -18.63
CA ILE A 199 -18.74 -4.87 -18.25
C ILE A 199 -18.67 -4.34 -16.81
N ALA A 200 -18.20 -5.15 -15.87
CA ALA A 200 -18.08 -4.74 -14.46
C ALA A 200 -17.17 -3.52 -14.27
N ALA A 201 -16.09 -3.39 -15.07
CA ALA A 201 -15.16 -2.27 -14.94
C ALA A 201 -15.61 -1.02 -15.72
N CYS A 202 -16.08 -1.19 -16.97
CA CYS A 202 -16.38 -0.08 -17.88
C CYS A 202 -17.80 0.46 -17.71
N PHE A 203 -18.75 -0.35 -17.25
CA PHE A 203 -20.15 0.05 -17.04
C PHE A 203 -20.61 -0.04 -15.57
N GLY A 204 -19.80 -0.69 -14.69
CA GLY A 204 -20.07 -0.80 -13.26
C GLY A 204 -19.00 -0.12 -12.39
N GLY A 205 -17.92 0.37 -12.96
CA GLY A 205 -16.87 1.09 -12.22
C GLY A 205 -16.05 0.23 -11.24
N ALA A 206 -16.02 -1.09 -11.42
CA ALA A 206 -15.20 -1.97 -10.61
C ALA A 206 -13.69 -1.74 -10.84
N ARG A 207 -12.88 -1.91 -9.81
CA ARG A 207 -11.40 -1.95 -9.98
C ARG A 207 -11.01 -3.28 -10.63
N THR A 208 -9.82 -3.32 -11.27
CA THR A 208 -9.31 -4.51 -11.95
C THR A 208 -9.45 -5.81 -11.15
N GLY A 209 -9.07 -5.80 -9.87
CA GLY A 209 -9.19 -7.01 -9.03
C GLY A 209 -10.61 -7.28 -8.56
N GLU A 210 -11.45 -6.26 -8.46
CA GLU A 210 -12.86 -6.37 -8.08
C GLU A 210 -13.69 -6.96 -9.24
N SER A 211 -13.41 -6.56 -10.49
CA SER A 211 -14.15 -7.01 -11.67
C SER A 211 -14.05 -8.52 -11.93
N VAL A 212 -13.04 -9.17 -11.41
CA VAL A 212 -12.83 -10.63 -11.52
C VAL A 212 -13.19 -11.39 -10.24
N GLY A 213 -13.64 -10.68 -9.19
CA GLY A 213 -14.01 -11.28 -7.91
C GLY A 213 -15.52 -11.43 -7.68
N VAL A 214 -16.35 -11.27 -8.72
CA VAL A 214 -17.79 -11.38 -8.63
C VAL A 214 -18.22 -12.82 -8.87
N ARG A 215 -19.23 -13.28 -8.10
CA ARG A 215 -19.88 -14.58 -8.30
C ARG A 215 -21.22 -14.42 -9.02
N PRO A 216 -21.61 -15.36 -9.90
CA PRO A 216 -22.87 -15.27 -10.65
C PRO A 216 -24.10 -15.17 -9.75
N GLU A 217 -24.15 -15.89 -8.64
CA GLU A 217 -25.28 -15.89 -7.69
C GLU A 217 -25.48 -14.56 -6.95
N GLU A 218 -24.50 -13.65 -7.04
CA GLU A 218 -24.55 -12.34 -6.39
C GLU A 218 -25.08 -11.23 -7.30
N VAL A 219 -25.35 -11.54 -8.57
CA VAL A 219 -25.84 -10.56 -9.54
C VAL A 219 -27.37 -10.57 -9.54
N ASP A 220 -27.96 -9.51 -9.02
CA ASP A 220 -29.40 -9.29 -9.06
C ASP A 220 -29.79 -8.37 -10.22
N LEU A 221 -31.00 -8.54 -10.76
CA LEU A 221 -31.57 -7.63 -11.75
C LEU A 221 -32.82 -7.00 -11.18
N VAL A 222 -32.88 -5.67 -11.16
CA VAL A 222 -34.00 -4.91 -10.61
C VAL A 222 -34.49 -3.88 -11.62
N GLU A 223 -35.78 -3.55 -11.55
CA GLU A 223 -36.37 -2.47 -12.33
C GLU A 223 -36.59 -1.24 -11.47
N SER A 224 -36.27 -0.07 -12.01
CA SER A 224 -36.56 1.22 -11.40
C SER A 224 -36.82 2.27 -12.50
N HIS A 225 -37.91 3.00 -12.40
CA HIS A 225 -38.35 4.00 -13.39
C HIS A 225 -38.43 3.48 -14.84
N GLY A 226 -38.76 2.18 -15.02
CA GLY A 226 -38.82 1.54 -16.33
C GLY A 226 -37.46 1.17 -16.92
N ILE A 227 -36.37 1.31 -16.15
CA ILE A 227 -34.99 0.94 -16.54
C ILE A 227 -34.58 -0.34 -15.78
N MET A 228 -34.02 -1.32 -16.49
CA MET A 228 -33.44 -2.51 -15.88
C MET A 228 -32.01 -2.24 -15.45
N LEU A 229 -31.64 -2.64 -14.21
CA LEU A 229 -30.32 -2.40 -13.65
C LEU A 229 -29.81 -3.68 -12.95
N ALA A 230 -28.62 -4.10 -13.31
CA ALA A 230 -27.93 -5.13 -12.53
C ALA A 230 -27.31 -4.50 -11.27
N VAL A 231 -27.58 -5.15 -10.14
CA VAL A 231 -27.08 -4.77 -8.81
C VAL A 231 -26.02 -5.80 -8.42
N VAL A 232 -24.79 -5.35 -8.24
CA VAL A 232 -23.61 -6.22 -8.07
C VAL A 232 -22.85 -5.83 -6.80
N PRO A 233 -22.78 -6.69 -5.79
CA PRO A 233 -21.97 -6.43 -4.60
C PRO A 233 -20.48 -6.55 -4.92
N ILE A 234 -19.71 -5.56 -4.53
CA ILE A 234 -18.26 -5.53 -4.61
C ILE A 234 -17.70 -5.78 -3.21
N VAL A 235 -17.53 -7.05 -2.87
CA VAL A 235 -17.10 -7.49 -1.52
C VAL A 235 -15.72 -8.14 -1.50
N ARG A 236 -15.23 -8.57 -2.66
CA ARG A 236 -13.92 -9.25 -2.77
C ARG A 236 -13.10 -8.77 -3.97
N ARG A 237 -11.83 -9.18 -3.99
CA ARG A 237 -10.91 -8.87 -5.08
C ARG A 237 -9.94 -10.01 -5.30
N MET A 238 -9.49 -10.18 -6.53
CA MET A 238 -8.36 -11.02 -6.88
C MET A 238 -7.06 -10.22 -6.85
N GLU A 239 -6.00 -10.87 -6.39
CA GLU A 239 -4.63 -10.33 -6.44
C GLU A 239 -3.98 -10.57 -7.81
N LYS A 240 -2.73 -10.14 -7.93
CA LYS A 240 -1.95 -10.30 -9.16
C LYS A 240 -1.63 -11.77 -9.47
N ALA A 241 -1.47 -12.58 -8.45
CA ALA A 241 -1.20 -14.00 -8.54
C ALA A 241 -2.03 -14.75 -7.49
N GLY A 242 -2.20 -16.06 -7.69
CA GLY A 242 -2.99 -16.92 -6.83
C GLY A 242 -4.30 -17.36 -7.48
N ASP A 243 -4.90 -18.37 -6.89
CA ASP A 243 -6.07 -19.09 -7.40
C ASP A 243 -7.30 -18.90 -6.49
N ALA A 244 -7.20 -18.01 -5.50
CA ALA A 244 -8.29 -17.68 -4.60
C ALA A 244 -8.39 -16.16 -4.43
N PRO A 245 -9.61 -15.63 -4.21
CA PRO A 245 -9.79 -14.22 -3.87
C PRO A 245 -9.25 -13.93 -2.47
N MET A 246 -9.01 -12.65 -2.21
CA MET A 246 -8.87 -12.17 -0.84
C MET A 246 -10.19 -12.39 -0.08
N PRO A 247 -10.12 -12.62 1.24
CA PRO A 247 -11.33 -12.77 2.05
C PRO A 247 -12.34 -11.65 1.83
N ASP A 248 -13.62 -11.99 1.92
CA ASP A 248 -14.70 -11.02 1.77
C ASP A 248 -14.52 -9.87 2.76
N GLY A 249 -14.70 -8.65 2.28
CA GLY A 249 -14.45 -7.44 3.05
C GLY A 249 -12.98 -6.96 3.11
N ASP A 250 -11.99 -7.78 2.72
CA ASP A 250 -10.58 -7.34 2.67
C ASP A 250 -10.24 -6.58 1.39
N LEU A 251 -10.94 -5.49 1.17
CA LEU A 251 -10.66 -4.54 0.11
C LEU A 251 -9.63 -3.48 0.57
N LYS A 252 -9.34 -2.52 -0.32
CA LYS A 252 -8.34 -1.47 -0.05
C LYS A 252 -8.68 -0.66 1.20
N ASN A 253 -9.95 -0.31 1.36
CA ASN A 253 -10.51 0.42 2.51
C ASN A 253 -11.87 -0.18 2.85
N PRO A 254 -12.41 -0.01 4.07
CA PRO A 254 -13.74 -0.47 4.44
C PRO A 254 -14.84 0.03 3.49
N GLN A 255 -14.75 1.27 3.00
CA GLN A 255 -15.71 1.87 2.06
C GLN A 255 -15.61 1.29 0.65
N SER A 256 -14.60 0.49 0.36
CA SER A 256 -14.51 -0.22 -0.93
C SER A 256 -15.50 -1.37 -1.00
N VAL A 257 -15.97 -1.90 0.14
CA VAL A 257 -17.12 -2.81 0.22
C VAL A 257 -18.36 -1.99 -0.10
N ARG A 258 -18.99 -2.31 -1.21
CA ARG A 258 -20.10 -1.53 -1.75
C ARG A 258 -20.94 -2.36 -2.71
N THR A 259 -22.02 -1.80 -3.17
CA THR A 259 -22.77 -2.29 -4.33
C THR A 259 -22.52 -1.35 -5.50
N THR A 260 -22.32 -1.90 -6.70
CA THR A 260 -22.37 -1.13 -7.93
C THR A 260 -23.64 -1.43 -8.69
N VAL A 261 -24.03 -0.48 -9.55
CA VAL A 261 -25.25 -0.54 -10.36
C VAL A 261 -24.86 -0.39 -11.81
N ILE A 262 -25.29 -1.34 -12.65
CA ILE A 262 -25.01 -1.37 -14.10
C ILE A 262 -26.35 -1.25 -14.84
N PRO A 263 -26.60 -0.18 -15.58
CA PRO A 263 -27.85 -0.01 -16.29
C PRO A 263 -27.91 -0.86 -17.56
N GLU A 264 -29.16 -1.09 -18.05
CA GLU A 264 -29.35 -1.65 -19.38
C GLU A 264 -28.74 -0.78 -20.50
N PRO A 265 -28.35 -1.37 -21.63
CA PRO A 265 -28.42 -2.82 -21.94
C PRO A 265 -27.32 -3.65 -21.26
N TYR A 266 -26.27 -3.00 -20.70
CA TYR A 266 -25.07 -3.66 -20.16
C TYR A 266 -25.38 -4.48 -18.90
N GLY A 267 -26.28 -3.98 -18.06
CA GLY A 267 -26.71 -4.66 -16.84
C GLY A 267 -27.49 -5.93 -17.14
N THR A 268 -28.41 -5.85 -18.13
CA THR A 268 -29.18 -7.01 -18.61
C THR A 268 -28.24 -8.08 -19.16
N LEU A 269 -27.30 -7.68 -20.04
CA LEU A 269 -26.29 -8.59 -20.57
C LEU A 269 -25.44 -9.23 -19.46
N TYR A 270 -25.03 -8.44 -18.47
CA TYR A 270 -24.22 -8.96 -17.35
C TYR A 270 -24.99 -9.99 -16.53
N TYR A 271 -26.27 -9.75 -16.29
CA TYR A 271 -27.18 -10.69 -15.62
C TYR A 271 -27.38 -11.96 -16.44
N GLU A 272 -27.58 -11.86 -17.76
CA GLU A 272 -27.70 -13.00 -18.66
C GLU A 272 -26.44 -13.89 -18.62
N ILE A 273 -25.25 -13.29 -18.66
CA ILE A 273 -23.99 -14.01 -18.47
C ILE A 273 -23.97 -14.70 -17.10
N ALA A 274 -24.44 -14.05 -16.03
CA ALA A 274 -24.51 -14.65 -14.70
C ALA A 274 -25.42 -15.89 -14.69
N GLN A 275 -26.62 -15.81 -15.30
CA GLN A 275 -27.55 -16.94 -15.38
C GLN A 275 -27.02 -18.11 -16.21
N GLN A 276 -26.30 -17.83 -17.29
CA GLN A 276 -25.61 -18.86 -18.09
C GLN A 276 -24.54 -19.59 -17.28
N ARG A 277 -23.73 -18.84 -16.49
CA ARG A 277 -22.70 -19.42 -15.64
C ARG A 277 -23.26 -20.24 -14.49
N LEU A 278 -24.34 -19.77 -13.85
CA LEU A 278 -25.07 -20.53 -12.83
C LEU A 278 -25.59 -21.87 -13.40
N SER A 279 -26.19 -21.81 -14.59
CA SER A 279 -26.71 -23.01 -15.26
C SER A 279 -25.64 -24.00 -15.63
N ALA A 280 -24.41 -23.50 -15.90
CA ALA A 280 -23.24 -24.31 -16.21
C ALA A 280 -22.47 -24.76 -14.95
N GLY A 281 -22.88 -24.37 -13.74
CA GLY A 281 -22.20 -24.68 -12.48
C GLY A 281 -20.84 -23.99 -12.31
N VAL A 282 -20.64 -22.83 -12.98
CA VAL A 282 -19.41 -22.04 -12.90
C VAL A 282 -19.49 -21.05 -11.74
N GLU A 283 -18.53 -21.11 -10.84
CA GLU A 283 -18.53 -20.33 -9.58
C GLU A 283 -18.22 -18.82 -9.78
N TRP A 284 -17.56 -18.45 -10.88
CA TRP A 284 -17.03 -17.09 -11.07
C TRP A 284 -17.54 -16.43 -12.35
N MET A 285 -17.88 -15.14 -12.28
CA MET A 285 -18.20 -14.36 -13.48
C MET A 285 -17.03 -14.30 -14.45
N ALA A 286 -15.80 -14.26 -13.94
CA ALA A 286 -14.57 -14.30 -14.71
C ALA A 286 -13.74 -15.51 -14.28
N ASP A 287 -13.86 -16.59 -15.02
CA ASP A 287 -13.11 -17.82 -14.80
C ASP A 287 -12.03 -18.00 -15.89
N ARG A 288 -11.04 -18.83 -15.61
CA ARG A 288 -9.92 -19.10 -16.53
C ARG A 288 -10.20 -20.23 -17.51
N GLY A 289 -11.37 -20.87 -17.44
CA GLY A 289 -11.74 -22.08 -18.19
C GLY A 289 -11.39 -23.38 -17.49
N ASP A 290 -10.78 -23.33 -16.29
CA ASP A 290 -10.43 -24.47 -15.44
C ASP A 290 -11.22 -24.53 -14.12
N GLY A 291 -12.28 -23.71 -14.00
CA GLY A 291 -13.11 -23.58 -12.79
C GLY A 291 -12.51 -22.69 -11.72
N LEU A 292 -11.32 -22.13 -11.94
CA LEU A 292 -10.67 -21.23 -10.98
C LEU A 292 -10.91 -19.77 -11.38
N PRO A 293 -10.93 -18.84 -10.39
CA PRO A 293 -11.14 -17.44 -10.67
C PRO A 293 -9.95 -16.85 -11.45
N MET A 294 -10.25 -15.91 -12.32
CA MET A 294 -9.24 -15.17 -13.07
C MET A 294 -8.49 -14.20 -12.15
N ASN A 295 -7.18 -14.34 -12.00
CA ASN A 295 -6.37 -13.33 -11.31
C ASN A 295 -6.01 -12.14 -12.24
N THR A 296 -5.54 -11.03 -11.65
CA THR A 296 -5.33 -9.81 -12.43
C THR A 296 -4.17 -9.89 -13.43
N ALA A 297 -3.23 -10.83 -13.29
CA ALA A 297 -2.18 -11.06 -14.28
C ALA A 297 -2.73 -11.78 -15.52
N VAL A 298 -3.60 -12.76 -15.31
CA VAL A 298 -4.31 -13.47 -16.39
C VAL A 298 -5.22 -12.49 -17.12
N LEU A 299 -6.05 -11.72 -16.37
CA LEU A 299 -6.91 -10.70 -16.96
C LEU A 299 -6.10 -9.72 -17.85
N LYS A 300 -4.98 -9.21 -17.35
CA LYS A 300 -4.15 -8.28 -18.11
C LYS A 300 -3.65 -8.90 -19.42
N ARG A 301 -3.19 -10.14 -19.39
CA ARG A 301 -2.71 -10.86 -20.59
C ARG A 301 -3.83 -11.06 -21.61
N LEU A 302 -5.01 -11.50 -21.15
CA LEU A 302 -6.16 -11.70 -22.01
C LEU A 302 -6.68 -10.38 -22.57
N TRP A 303 -6.71 -9.31 -21.78
CA TRP A 303 -7.06 -7.97 -22.25
C TRP A 303 -6.14 -7.48 -23.38
N GLU A 304 -4.81 -7.65 -23.21
CA GLU A 304 -3.85 -7.27 -24.25
C GLU A 304 -4.02 -8.08 -25.54
N ALA A 305 -4.46 -9.33 -25.44
CA ALA A 305 -4.73 -10.20 -26.59
C ALA A 305 -6.04 -9.84 -27.31
N GLU A 306 -7.15 -9.69 -26.57
CA GLU A 306 -8.49 -9.53 -27.11
C GLU A 306 -8.80 -8.08 -27.52
N ALA A 307 -8.45 -7.11 -26.66
CA ALA A 307 -8.74 -5.70 -26.92
C ALA A 307 -7.78 -5.04 -27.93
N GLY A 308 -6.60 -5.65 -28.16
CA GLY A 308 -5.59 -5.18 -29.10
C GLY A 308 -4.63 -4.15 -28.52
N LYS A 309 -3.59 -3.82 -29.32
CA LYS A 309 -2.44 -3.00 -28.88
C LYS A 309 -2.77 -1.54 -28.56
N ASP A 310 -3.82 -1.02 -29.19
CA ASP A 310 -4.25 0.38 -29.06
C ASP A 310 -5.28 0.58 -27.95
N ALA A 311 -5.72 -0.51 -27.31
CA ALA A 311 -6.63 -0.44 -26.19
C ALA A 311 -6.01 0.29 -24.99
N ILE A 312 -6.82 1.05 -24.29
CA ILE A 312 -6.40 1.65 -23.00
C ILE A 312 -6.08 0.57 -21.98
N PRO A 313 -5.21 0.83 -20.99
CA PRO A 313 -4.99 -0.12 -19.90
C PRO A 313 -6.30 -0.48 -19.20
N PHE A 314 -6.54 -1.76 -18.90
CA PHE A 314 -7.77 -2.24 -18.24
C PHE A 314 -8.11 -1.43 -16.98
N ALA A 315 -7.11 -1.04 -16.20
CA ALA A 315 -7.32 -0.22 -14.99
C ALA A 315 -7.94 1.17 -15.28
N ASN A 316 -7.88 1.64 -16.51
CA ASN A 316 -8.46 2.93 -16.91
C ASN A 316 -9.96 2.83 -17.27
N LEU A 317 -10.50 1.62 -17.44
CA LEU A 317 -11.93 1.41 -17.73
C LEU A 317 -12.84 2.02 -16.64
N ARG A 318 -12.42 1.95 -15.39
CA ARG A 318 -13.13 2.61 -14.30
C ARG A 318 -13.15 4.15 -14.44
N ASN A 319 -12.13 4.76 -15.04
CA ASN A 319 -12.14 6.19 -15.37
C ASN A 319 -13.10 6.47 -16.54
N SER A 320 -13.16 5.56 -17.52
CA SER A 320 -14.15 5.60 -18.60
C SER A 320 -15.56 5.56 -18.05
N TRP A 321 -15.86 4.57 -17.19
CA TRP A 321 -17.15 4.49 -16.50
C TRP A 321 -17.52 5.79 -15.79
N ARG A 322 -16.61 6.37 -15.01
CA ARG A 322 -16.90 7.62 -14.31
C ARG A 322 -17.27 8.74 -15.28
N THR A 323 -16.56 8.85 -16.39
CA THR A 323 -16.83 9.85 -17.42
C THR A 323 -18.19 9.59 -18.11
N ILE A 324 -18.44 8.34 -18.50
CA ILE A 324 -19.71 7.92 -19.12
C ILE A 324 -20.88 8.17 -18.17
N ALA A 325 -20.78 7.70 -16.93
CA ALA A 325 -21.86 7.82 -15.96
C ALA A 325 -22.18 9.28 -15.60
N GLN A 326 -21.16 10.14 -15.54
CA GLN A 326 -21.36 11.55 -15.25
C GLN A 326 -21.91 12.34 -16.43
N TYR A 327 -21.37 12.13 -17.64
CA TYR A 327 -21.65 13.00 -18.79
C TYR A 327 -22.63 12.41 -19.81
N ALA A 328 -22.67 11.08 -19.96
CA ALA A 328 -23.62 10.43 -20.87
C ALA A 328 -24.91 10.01 -20.14
N TRP A 329 -24.79 9.52 -18.91
CA TRP A 329 -25.96 9.07 -18.11
C TRP A 329 -26.51 10.14 -17.17
N GLY A 330 -25.79 11.25 -16.94
CA GLY A 330 -26.24 12.33 -16.07
C GLY A 330 -26.22 12.03 -14.57
N VAL A 331 -25.53 10.98 -14.13
CA VAL A 331 -25.46 10.60 -12.70
C VAL A 331 -24.71 11.66 -11.92
N ASP A 332 -25.28 12.10 -10.80
CA ASP A 332 -24.72 13.13 -9.96
C ASP A 332 -23.42 12.70 -9.26
N PHE A 333 -22.60 13.69 -8.89
CA PHE A 333 -21.26 13.47 -8.33
C PHE A 333 -21.28 12.63 -7.04
N ASP A 334 -22.20 12.90 -6.11
CA ASP A 334 -22.23 12.20 -4.82
C ASP A 334 -22.61 10.74 -4.99
N THR A 335 -23.61 10.44 -5.84
CA THR A 335 -23.98 9.07 -6.21
C THR A 335 -22.79 8.32 -6.82
N LEU A 336 -22.04 8.98 -7.74
CA LEU A 336 -20.84 8.38 -8.33
C LEU A 336 -19.75 8.08 -7.29
N GLU A 337 -19.50 8.96 -6.32
CA GLU A 337 -18.53 8.70 -5.25
C GLU A 337 -18.92 7.47 -4.41
N PHE A 338 -20.21 7.31 -4.06
CA PHE A 338 -20.67 6.11 -3.36
C PHE A 338 -20.53 4.84 -4.20
N LEU A 339 -20.93 4.86 -5.47
CA LEU A 339 -20.76 3.74 -6.39
C LEU A 339 -19.29 3.40 -6.63
N MET A 340 -18.38 4.37 -6.54
CA MET A 340 -16.94 4.15 -6.56
C MET A 340 -16.36 3.63 -5.23
N GLY A 341 -17.11 3.61 -4.14
CA GLY A 341 -16.58 3.32 -2.80
C GLY A 341 -15.61 4.38 -2.32
N HIS A 342 -15.91 5.63 -2.63
CA HIS A 342 -15.28 6.80 -2.05
C HIS A 342 -16.25 7.46 -1.06
N ILE A 343 -15.73 8.28 -0.18
CA ILE A 343 -16.54 9.13 0.68
C ILE A 343 -16.58 10.51 0.01
N PRO A 344 -17.76 11.05 -0.30
CA PRO A 344 -17.86 12.40 -0.82
C PRO A 344 -17.11 13.40 0.08
N PRO A 345 -16.45 14.41 -0.47
CA PRO A 345 -15.69 15.37 0.30
C PRO A 345 -16.60 16.22 1.22
N GLY A 346 -16.09 16.63 2.37
CA GLY A 346 -16.81 17.45 3.33
C GLY A 346 -17.37 16.67 4.53
N VAL A 347 -17.91 17.42 5.50
CA VAL A 347 -18.45 16.87 6.75
C VAL A 347 -19.72 16.08 6.48
N THR A 348 -20.59 16.57 5.62
CA THR A 348 -21.88 15.95 5.27
C THR A 348 -21.66 14.56 4.66
N GLY A 349 -20.79 14.42 3.66
CA GLY A 349 -20.49 13.15 3.03
C GLY A 349 -19.88 12.14 4.00
N LYS A 350 -18.97 12.61 4.88
CA LYS A 350 -18.30 11.74 5.84
C LYS A 350 -19.21 11.21 6.96
N HIS A 351 -20.12 12.01 7.45
CA HIS A 351 -20.82 11.73 8.70
C HIS A 351 -22.31 11.47 8.56
N TYR A 352 -22.97 12.06 7.56
CA TYR A 352 -24.44 12.08 7.50
C TYR A 352 -25.02 11.27 6.34
N LEU A 353 -24.37 11.20 5.17
CA LEU A 353 -24.89 10.47 4.02
C LEU A 353 -24.61 8.96 4.14
N ARG A 354 -25.66 8.15 4.07
CA ARG A 354 -25.60 6.69 4.07
C ARG A 354 -26.68 6.16 3.11
N PRO A 355 -26.48 6.28 1.79
CA PRO A 355 -27.46 5.80 0.83
C PRO A 355 -27.63 4.28 0.93
N THR A 356 -28.85 3.81 0.85
CA THR A 356 -29.17 2.41 0.66
C THR A 356 -28.92 2.00 -0.78
N VAL A 357 -28.86 0.70 -1.06
CA VAL A 357 -28.78 0.19 -2.44
C VAL A 357 -29.95 0.72 -3.28
N GLY A 358 -31.17 0.72 -2.73
CA GLY A 358 -32.35 1.28 -3.39
C GLY A 358 -32.21 2.76 -3.76
N ASN A 359 -31.58 3.58 -2.90
CA ASN A 359 -31.33 4.99 -3.24
C ASN A 359 -30.35 5.14 -4.42
N LEU A 360 -29.33 4.28 -4.50
CA LEU A 360 -28.36 4.31 -5.61
C LEU A 360 -28.99 3.84 -6.92
N VAL A 361 -29.78 2.77 -6.86
CA VAL A 361 -30.55 2.25 -8.01
C VAL A 361 -31.50 3.34 -8.55
N ASP A 362 -32.30 3.93 -7.68
CA ASP A 362 -33.26 4.98 -8.02
C ASP A 362 -32.56 6.24 -8.60
N ALA A 363 -31.43 6.65 -8.03
CA ALA A 363 -30.66 7.80 -8.53
C ALA A 363 -30.11 7.55 -9.95
N VAL A 364 -29.56 6.36 -10.22
CA VAL A 364 -29.03 6.01 -11.55
C VAL A 364 -30.18 5.93 -12.56
N ALA A 365 -31.30 5.26 -12.22
CA ALA A 365 -32.45 5.14 -13.12
C ALA A 365 -33.06 6.50 -13.48
N ARG A 366 -33.25 7.38 -12.50
CA ARG A 366 -33.74 8.76 -12.75
C ARG A 366 -32.83 9.57 -13.64
N ALA A 367 -31.51 9.47 -13.43
CA ALA A 367 -30.54 10.16 -14.26
C ALA A 367 -30.64 9.73 -15.72
N LEU A 368 -30.74 8.43 -15.98
CA LEU A 368 -30.91 7.88 -17.32
C LEU A 368 -32.20 8.34 -18.00
N VAL A 369 -33.34 8.31 -17.31
CA VAL A 369 -34.62 8.81 -17.85
C VAL A 369 -34.50 10.29 -18.23
N GLN A 370 -33.83 11.10 -17.38
CA GLN A 370 -33.67 12.53 -17.65
C GLN A 370 -32.70 12.79 -18.83
N SER A 371 -31.63 11.99 -18.97
CA SER A 371 -30.68 12.16 -20.09
C SER A 371 -31.28 11.77 -21.45
N GLN A 372 -32.32 10.92 -21.51
CA GLN A 372 -32.99 10.56 -22.76
C GLN A 372 -34.00 11.64 -23.22
N VAL A 373 -34.39 12.54 -22.36
CA VAL A 373 -35.36 13.63 -22.67
C VAL A 373 -34.69 14.91 -23.12
N THR A 374 -33.34 15.00 -22.99
CA THR A 374 -32.56 16.18 -23.35
C THR A 374 -31.86 15.96 -24.69
#